data_a6ea22b03b2671affd08aa78eeec231f
#
_entry.id   a6ea22b03b2671affd08aa78eeec231f
#
_cell.length_a   1.000
_cell.length_b   1.000
_cell.length_c   1.000
_cell.angle_alpha   90.00
_cell.angle_beta   90.00
_cell.angle_gamma   90.00
#
_symmetry.space_group_name_H-M   'P 1'
#
loop_
_entity.id
_entity.type
_entity.pdbx_description
1 polymer ?
#
loop_
_entity_poly.entity_id
_entity_poly.type
_entity_poly.pdbx_seq_one_letter_code
_entity_poly.pdbx_strand_id
1 'polypeptide(L)'
;MVRGFAPPGGCENGPVEAAQPADRVPADPTPPDGRPPVPPAAADAPTGSAPGGGAATTAGGGPEPALVGGDPEPVPVAGDPGPTPVARDGSPGRAATERPGRPERPRSERSPKDMALSLLVLLVPIALLLAFYRGFLGGEQPTTVDAAPAYEQARAANVFPVTEPSGLGDGWRTVSASFRTVDDGANLRVGYLTPEGRGAQLVQSNVPPERLIPAELTAEGQPQGPADLGGANWQRYTGRGNEQALVLLEPGRTVIVVGDARDNELRELAGALR
;
A
#
# COMPACT_ATOMS: atom_id res chain seq x y z
N MET A 1 30.49 -77.06 -3.77
CA MET A 1 31.73 -76.30 -3.56
C MET A 1 31.37 -74.93 -3.01
N VAL A 2 31.58 -74.80 -1.71
CA VAL A 2 31.25 -73.62 -0.91
C VAL A 2 32.56 -72.86 -0.73
N ARG A 3 32.60 -71.55 -1.10
CA ARG A 3 33.69 -70.69 -0.69
C ARG A 3 33.09 -69.55 0.15
N GLY A 4 33.44 -69.63 1.43
CA GLY A 4 33.17 -68.62 2.42
C GLY A 4 34.03 -67.38 2.15
N PHE A 5 33.46 -66.22 2.44
CA PHE A 5 34.17 -64.95 2.49
C PHE A 5 34.08 -64.41 3.91
N ALA A 6 35.25 -64.25 4.54
CA ALA A 6 35.42 -63.69 5.86
C ALA A 6 35.39 -62.16 5.84
N PRO A 7 34.94 -61.46 6.91
CA PRO A 7 34.99 -60.01 7.00
C PRO A 7 36.34 -59.53 7.54
N PRO A 8 36.85 -58.36 7.10
CA PRO A 8 38.01 -57.73 7.73
C PRO A 8 37.61 -56.83 8.90
N GLY A 9 38.27 -56.99 9.91
CA GLY A 9 38.96 -56.27 10.94
C GLY A 9 38.49 -54.87 11.39
N GLY A 10 38.47 -54.79 12.73
CA GLY A 10 38.12 -53.65 13.55
C GLY A 10 38.89 -52.38 13.30
N CYS A 11 38.16 -51.30 13.57
CA CYS A 11 38.73 -49.98 13.80
C CYS A 11 38.90 -49.73 15.29
N GLU A 12 40.14 -49.53 15.68
CA GLU A 12 40.59 -49.16 17.03
C GLU A 12 39.95 -47.83 17.43
N ASN A 13 39.38 -47.78 18.64
CA ASN A 13 39.02 -46.58 19.34
C ASN A 13 40.25 -45.86 19.83
N GLY A 14 40.60 -44.74 19.17
CA GLY A 14 41.54 -43.76 19.73
C GLY A 14 40.92 -42.99 20.91
N PRO A 15 41.73 -42.59 21.89
CA PRO A 15 41.22 -41.89 23.08
C PRO A 15 40.67 -40.51 22.70
N VAL A 16 39.46 -40.22 23.15
CA VAL A 16 38.83 -38.91 23.08
C VAL A 16 39.57 -37.98 24.02
N GLU A 17 40.34 -37.07 23.46
CA GLU A 17 40.98 -35.95 24.19
C GLU A 17 39.92 -35.02 24.77
N ALA A 18 39.96 -34.86 26.08
CA ALA A 18 39.03 -34.01 26.82
C ALA A 18 39.24 -32.55 26.43
N ALA A 19 38.20 -31.94 25.90
CA ALA A 19 38.12 -30.51 25.63
C ALA A 19 38.39 -29.72 26.92
N GLN A 20 39.42 -28.87 26.85
CA GLN A 20 39.73 -27.90 27.90
C GLN A 20 38.58 -26.87 28.05
N PRO A 21 38.19 -26.48 29.26
CA PRO A 21 37.21 -25.42 29.46
C PRO A 21 37.81 -24.08 29.02
N ALA A 22 37.07 -23.40 28.15
CA ALA A 22 37.38 -22.06 27.69
C ALA A 22 37.65 -21.08 28.84
N ASP A 23 38.71 -20.32 28.69
CA ASP A 23 39.13 -19.22 29.56
C ASP A 23 37.94 -18.34 29.93
N ARG A 24 37.75 -18.23 31.26
CA ARG A 24 36.87 -17.22 31.84
C ARG A 24 37.51 -15.84 31.62
N VAL A 25 36.86 -15.04 30.80
CA VAL A 25 37.09 -13.59 30.75
C VAL A 25 36.90 -13.02 32.18
N PRO A 26 37.89 -12.30 32.75
CA PRO A 26 37.72 -11.68 34.06
C PRO A 26 36.62 -10.63 33.99
N ALA A 27 35.69 -10.70 34.93
CA ALA A 27 34.67 -9.68 35.11
C ALA A 27 35.34 -8.35 35.46
N ASP A 28 34.99 -7.30 34.72
CA ASP A 28 35.32 -5.91 34.98
C ASP A 28 34.86 -5.55 36.41
N PRO A 29 35.70 -4.90 37.25
CA PRO A 29 35.30 -4.51 38.58
C PRO A 29 34.27 -3.39 38.51
N THR A 30 33.08 -3.67 38.97
CA THR A 30 32.02 -2.67 39.18
C THR A 30 32.54 -1.58 40.12
N PRO A 31 32.49 -0.29 39.74
CA PRO A 31 32.85 0.79 40.65
C PRO A 31 31.87 0.90 41.84
N PRO A 32 32.32 1.21 43.04
CA PRO A 32 31.52 1.13 44.27
C PRO A 32 30.43 2.22 44.41
N ASP A 33 30.27 3.15 43.47
CA ASP A 33 29.51 4.39 43.70
C ASP A 33 28.25 4.55 42.91
N GLY A 34 27.68 3.52 42.28
CA GLY A 34 26.32 3.56 41.74
C GLY A 34 25.94 4.80 40.87
N ARG A 35 26.90 5.58 40.37
CA ARG A 35 26.66 6.75 39.52
C ARG A 35 26.78 6.35 38.04
N PRO A 36 25.81 6.73 37.21
CA PRO A 36 25.95 6.57 35.77
C PRO A 36 27.08 7.46 35.23
N PRO A 37 27.83 7.01 34.19
CA PRO A 37 28.91 7.80 33.60
C PRO A 37 28.39 9.09 33.00
N VAL A 38 29.00 10.22 33.38
CA VAL A 38 28.77 11.54 32.82
C VAL A 38 29.47 11.59 31.48
N PRO A 39 28.78 12.00 30.37
CA PRO A 39 29.43 12.17 29.11
C PRO A 39 30.46 13.29 29.15
N PRO A 40 31.61 13.19 28.42
CA PRO A 40 32.64 14.21 28.41
C PRO A 40 32.12 15.54 27.85
N ALA A 41 32.42 16.60 28.58
CA ALA A 41 32.11 17.97 28.19
C ALA A 41 32.79 18.32 26.84
N ALA A 42 32.03 18.89 25.93
CA ALA A 42 32.53 19.44 24.67
C ALA A 42 33.53 20.58 24.99
N ALA A 43 34.72 20.44 24.45
CA ALA A 43 35.79 21.45 24.53
C ALA A 43 35.49 22.62 23.60
N ASP A 44 35.57 23.79 24.18
CA ASP A 44 35.85 25.14 23.65
C ASP A 44 35.83 25.39 22.12
N ALA A 45 34.88 26.20 21.73
CA ALA A 45 34.90 26.96 20.48
C ALA A 45 35.65 28.29 20.71
N PRO A 46 36.54 28.73 19.81
CA PRO A 46 37.18 30.04 19.92
C PRO A 46 36.24 31.16 19.45
N THR A 47 36.17 32.16 20.31
CA THR A 47 35.57 33.48 20.08
C THR A 47 36.30 34.24 18.99
N GLY A 48 35.63 34.60 17.92
CA GLY A 48 36.11 35.50 16.87
C GLY A 48 35.22 36.73 16.81
N SER A 49 35.81 37.88 17.16
CA SER A 49 35.23 39.22 17.24
C SER A 49 34.65 39.72 15.93
N ALA A 50 33.50 40.43 16.01
CA ALA A 50 33.05 41.46 15.08
C ALA A 50 33.99 42.73 15.07
N PRO A 51 33.98 43.56 14.05
CA PRO A 51 33.16 44.75 14.17
C PRO A 51 32.56 45.31 12.85
N GLY A 52 31.48 46.02 13.01
CA GLY A 52 31.31 47.34 12.39
C GLY A 52 30.36 47.48 11.19
N GLY A 53 29.26 48.12 11.44
CA GLY A 53 28.88 49.33 10.77
C GLY A 53 27.89 49.28 9.58
N GLY A 54 26.81 50.02 9.74
CA GLY A 54 26.09 50.55 8.60
C GLY A 54 24.57 50.51 8.68
N ALA A 55 24.02 51.60 9.20
CA ALA A 55 22.61 51.93 9.16
C ALA A 55 22.09 52.16 7.73
N ALA A 56 20.83 51.81 7.44
CA ALA A 56 19.85 52.63 6.71
C ALA A 56 18.51 51.91 6.59
N THR A 57 17.58 52.37 7.32
CA THR A 57 16.21 52.81 7.03
C THR A 57 15.72 52.54 5.61
N THR A 58 14.65 51.79 5.44
CA THR A 58 13.49 52.28 4.67
C THR A 58 12.27 51.38 4.96
N ALA A 59 11.19 52.08 5.30
CA ALA A 59 9.84 51.61 5.49
C ALA A 59 9.23 51.07 4.19
N GLY A 60 8.39 50.07 4.29
CA GLY A 60 7.59 49.56 3.19
C GLY A 60 6.58 48.60 3.70
N GLY A 61 5.41 49.09 4.07
CA GLY A 61 4.21 48.41 4.48
C GLY A 61 3.68 47.49 3.41
N GLY A 62 3.41 46.31 3.76
CA GLY A 62 2.61 45.37 2.99
C GLY A 62 1.31 45.10 3.73
N PRO A 63 0.17 45.08 3.05
CA PRO A 63 -1.10 44.97 3.69
C PRO A 63 -1.38 43.51 4.16
N GLU A 64 -1.84 43.46 5.38
CA GLU A 64 -2.54 42.33 6.00
C GLU A 64 -3.76 41.92 5.14
N PRO A 65 -3.98 40.63 4.84
CA PRO A 65 -5.26 40.20 4.32
C PRO A 65 -6.25 40.05 5.48
N ALA A 66 -7.23 40.96 5.49
CA ALA A 66 -8.38 40.95 6.34
C ALA A 66 -9.17 39.65 6.18
N LEU A 67 -9.45 39.03 7.33
CA LEU A 67 -10.46 38.01 7.50
C LEU A 67 -11.84 38.64 7.21
N VAL A 68 -12.43 38.34 6.07
CA VAL A 68 -13.85 38.56 5.83
C VAL A 68 -14.57 37.24 6.05
N GLY A 69 -15.06 37.08 7.27
CA GLY A 69 -16.13 36.16 7.56
C GLY A 69 -17.41 36.75 6.96
N GLY A 70 -18.04 36.03 6.08
CA GLY A 70 -19.32 36.31 5.49
C GLY A 70 -20.13 35.02 5.41
N ASP A 71 -20.85 34.72 6.46
CA ASP A 71 -21.95 33.75 6.41
C ASP A 71 -23.05 34.29 5.48
N PRO A 72 -23.58 33.56 4.51
CA PRO A 72 -24.76 33.96 3.80
C PRO A 72 -25.96 33.67 4.68
N GLU A 73 -26.58 34.72 5.16
CA GLU A 73 -27.93 34.68 5.75
C GLU A 73 -28.94 34.10 4.75
N PRO A 74 -29.90 33.27 5.24
CA PRO A 74 -30.98 32.79 4.42
C PRO A 74 -32.00 33.93 4.20
N VAL A 75 -32.23 34.30 2.94
CA VAL A 75 -33.30 35.20 2.50
C VAL A 75 -34.65 34.59 2.82
N PRO A 76 -35.54 35.35 3.47
CA PRO A 76 -36.90 34.87 3.71
C PRO A 76 -37.71 34.91 2.40
N VAL A 77 -38.23 33.75 2.02
CA VAL A 77 -39.20 33.61 0.94
C VAL A 77 -40.52 34.23 1.42
N ALA A 78 -40.92 35.31 0.76
CA ALA A 78 -42.17 36.00 0.98
C ALA A 78 -43.36 35.07 0.70
N GLY A 79 -44.31 35.12 1.62
CA GLY A 79 -45.47 34.27 1.62
C GLY A 79 -46.41 34.48 0.42
N ASP A 80 -46.94 33.37 0.02
CA ASP A 80 -48.05 33.21 -0.91
C ASP A 80 -49.33 33.73 -0.22
N PRO A 81 -50.08 34.70 -0.79
CA PRO A 81 -51.38 35.08 -0.26
C PRO A 81 -52.42 34.08 -0.72
N GLY A 82 -52.98 33.36 0.24
CA GLY A 82 -54.11 32.47 0.04
C GLY A 82 -55.35 33.16 -0.53
N PRO A 83 -56.17 32.42 -1.27
CA PRO A 83 -57.40 32.98 -1.83
C PRO A 83 -58.50 33.11 -0.75
N THR A 84 -58.99 34.30 -0.58
CA THR A 84 -60.17 34.62 0.16
C THR A 84 -61.42 33.97 -0.44
N PRO A 85 -62.33 33.48 0.38
CA PRO A 85 -63.66 32.98 -0.08
C PRO A 85 -64.65 34.12 -0.31
N VAL A 86 -65.16 34.26 -1.51
CA VAL A 86 -66.34 35.10 -1.78
C VAL A 86 -67.52 34.18 -2.05
N ALA A 87 -68.42 34.18 -1.13
CA ALA A 87 -69.78 33.67 -1.30
C ALA A 87 -70.62 34.69 -2.09
N ARG A 88 -71.46 34.17 -3.01
CA ARG A 88 -72.87 34.55 -3.22
C ARG A 88 -73.37 34.16 -4.58
N ASP A 89 -74.31 33.31 -4.56
CA ASP A 89 -75.77 33.60 -4.76
C ASP A 89 -76.20 33.69 -6.23
N GLY A 90 -77.23 32.93 -6.55
CA GLY A 90 -78.13 33.24 -7.62
C GLY A 90 -78.28 32.20 -8.73
N SER A 91 -79.09 31.25 -8.49
CA SER A 91 -79.94 30.49 -9.46
C SER A 91 -80.69 31.40 -10.43
N PRO A 92 -81.34 30.93 -11.50
CA PRO A 92 -81.38 29.62 -12.19
C PRO A 92 -81.39 29.70 -13.74
N GLY A 93 -81.15 28.56 -14.34
CA GLY A 93 -81.80 28.26 -15.63
C GLY A 93 -81.06 28.65 -16.91
N ARG A 94 -80.51 27.69 -17.58
CA ARG A 94 -80.87 27.46 -18.99
C ARG A 94 -80.03 26.30 -19.63
N ALA A 95 -80.79 25.36 -20.15
CA ALA A 95 -80.51 24.60 -21.34
C ALA A 95 -79.15 23.87 -21.50
N ALA A 96 -79.31 22.59 -21.45
CA ALA A 96 -78.41 21.63 -22.01
C ALA A 96 -77.96 22.01 -23.43
N THR A 97 -76.68 22.23 -23.57
CA THR A 97 -76.01 22.09 -24.86
C THR A 97 -74.95 21.00 -24.70
N GLU A 98 -75.25 19.85 -25.25
CA GLU A 98 -74.33 18.76 -25.40
C GLU A 98 -73.07 19.28 -26.09
N ARG A 99 -71.96 19.32 -25.35
CA ARG A 99 -70.64 19.45 -25.94
C ARG A 99 -70.27 18.09 -26.48
N PRO A 100 -69.88 17.99 -27.77
CA PRO A 100 -69.42 16.74 -28.34
C PRO A 100 -68.20 16.27 -27.58
N GLY A 101 -68.23 15.01 -27.17
CA GLY A 101 -67.17 14.35 -26.40
C GLY A 101 -65.81 14.58 -27.02
N ARG A 102 -64.94 15.15 -26.22
CA ARG A 102 -63.50 15.21 -26.52
C ARG A 102 -63.04 13.77 -26.66
N PRO A 103 -62.47 13.35 -27.79
CA PRO A 103 -61.97 11.99 -27.89
C PRO A 103 -60.94 11.76 -26.83
N GLU A 104 -61.22 10.85 -25.91
CA GLU A 104 -60.26 10.33 -24.97
C GLU A 104 -59.12 9.73 -25.80
N ARG A 105 -57.96 10.40 -25.77
CA ARG A 105 -56.76 9.85 -26.35
C ARG A 105 -56.49 8.53 -25.62
N PRO A 106 -56.40 7.41 -26.34
CA PRO A 106 -56.09 6.13 -25.74
C PRO A 106 -54.81 6.32 -24.95
N ARG A 107 -54.85 6.01 -23.67
CA ARG A 107 -53.60 5.88 -22.84
C ARG A 107 -52.76 4.86 -23.57
N SER A 108 -51.68 5.34 -24.16
CA SER A 108 -50.64 4.50 -24.74
C SER A 108 -50.16 3.55 -23.64
N GLU A 109 -50.76 2.38 -23.59
CA GLU A 109 -50.19 1.25 -22.84
C GLU A 109 -48.88 0.96 -23.49
N ARG A 110 -47.82 1.49 -22.90
CA ARG A 110 -46.46 1.19 -23.31
C ARG A 110 -46.29 -0.31 -23.18
N SER A 111 -46.33 -0.98 -24.29
CA SER A 111 -46.17 -2.44 -24.34
C SER A 111 -44.86 -2.83 -23.64
N PRO A 112 -44.86 -3.84 -22.80
CA PRO A 112 -43.63 -4.33 -22.18
C PRO A 112 -42.57 -4.67 -23.23
N LYS A 113 -42.98 -4.93 -24.46
CA LYS A 113 -42.08 -5.16 -25.61
C LYS A 113 -41.34 -3.89 -26.05
N ASP A 114 -41.99 -2.71 -26.01
CA ASP A 114 -41.34 -1.45 -26.37
C ASP A 114 -40.31 -1.04 -25.30
N MET A 115 -40.60 -1.33 -24.02
CA MET A 115 -39.67 -1.13 -22.93
C MET A 115 -38.46 -2.07 -23.02
N ALA A 116 -38.71 -3.35 -23.34
CA ALA A 116 -37.65 -4.32 -23.57
C ALA A 116 -36.79 -3.96 -24.80
N LEU A 117 -37.40 -3.48 -25.88
CA LEU A 117 -36.67 -3.06 -27.09
C LEU A 117 -35.80 -1.82 -26.80
N SER A 118 -36.31 -0.84 -26.05
CA SER A 118 -35.57 0.35 -25.64
C SER A 118 -34.34 -0.03 -24.76
N LEU A 119 -34.54 -0.96 -23.83
CA LEU A 119 -33.47 -1.47 -22.97
C LEU A 119 -32.41 -2.22 -23.80
N LEU A 120 -32.84 -3.03 -24.76
CA LEU A 120 -31.95 -3.78 -25.64
C LEU A 120 -31.10 -2.84 -26.50
N VAL A 121 -31.69 -1.79 -27.08
CA VAL A 121 -30.97 -0.78 -27.88
C VAL A 121 -29.92 -0.07 -27.06
N LEU A 122 -30.13 0.12 -25.74
CA LEU A 122 -29.14 0.70 -24.85
C LEU A 122 -28.07 -0.30 -24.43
N LEU A 123 -28.46 -1.52 -24.05
CA LEU A 123 -27.54 -2.53 -23.51
C LEU A 123 -26.63 -3.16 -24.55
N VAL A 124 -27.12 -3.36 -25.79
CA VAL A 124 -26.33 -4.00 -26.86
C VAL A 124 -25.06 -3.20 -27.20
N PRO A 125 -25.11 -1.88 -27.44
CA PRO A 125 -23.88 -1.13 -27.69
C PRO A 125 -22.95 -1.10 -26.51
N ILE A 126 -23.48 -1.04 -25.26
CA ILE A 126 -22.67 -1.11 -24.04
C ILE A 126 -22.00 -2.48 -23.92
N ALA A 127 -22.75 -3.57 -24.16
CA ALA A 127 -22.20 -4.93 -24.13
C ALA A 127 -21.14 -5.15 -25.21
N LEU A 128 -21.37 -4.63 -26.42
CA LEU A 128 -20.39 -4.67 -27.50
C LEU A 128 -19.13 -3.85 -27.16
N LEU A 129 -19.31 -2.68 -26.58
CA LEU A 129 -18.20 -1.83 -26.16
C LEU A 129 -17.40 -2.50 -25.04
N LEU A 130 -18.05 -3.12 -24.06
CA LEU A 130 -17.40 -3.90 -23.00
C LEU A 130 -16.72 -5.16 -23.55
N ALA A 131 -17.36 -5.87 -24.49
CA ALA A 131 -16.76 -7.03 -25.14
C ALA A 131 -15.54 -6.64 -25.98
N PHE A 132 -15.63 -5.51 -26.71
CA PHE A 132 -14.49 -4.94 -27.44
C PHE A 132 -13.38 -4.49 -26.51
N TYR A 133 -13.71 -3.76 -25.43
CA TYR A 133 -12.74 -3.33 -24.42
C TYR A 133 -12.06 -4.54 -23.77
N ARG A 134 -12.83 -5.55 -23.39
CA ARG A 134 -12.30 -6.76 -22.76
C ARG A 134 -11.53 -7.66 -23.71
N GLY A 135 -11.94 -7.71 -25.01
CA GLY A 135 -11.27 -8.53 -26.03
C GLY A 135 -10.05 -7.86 -26.66
N PHE A 136 -10.06 -6.55 -26.78
CA PHE A 136 -9.01 -5.80 -27.49
C PHE A 136 -8.03 -5.07 -26.55
N LEU A 137 -8.50 -4.55 -25.41
CA LEU A 137 -7.67 -3.85 -24.41
C LEU A 137 -7.49 -4.63 -23.10
N GLY A 138 -8.36 -5.60 -22.80
CA GLY A 138 -8.32 -6.36 -21.54
C GLY A 138 -7.59 -7.70 -21.63
N GLY A 139 -7.00 -8.01 -22.77
CA GLY A 139 -6.29 -9.27 -23.04
C GLY A 139 -4.77 -9.18 -22.99
N GLU A 140 -4.19 -8.06 -22.57
CA GLU A 140 -2.76 -8.03 -22.28
C GLU A 140 -2.51 -8.86 -21.01
N GLN A 141 -2.13 -10.12 -21.23
CA GLN A 141 -1.49 -10.87 -20.15
C GLN A 141 -0.31 -10.03 -19.69
N PRO A 142 -0.14 -9.81 -18.37
CA PRO A 142 0.95 -9.00 -17.87
C PRO A 142 2.24 -9.53 -18.47
N THR A 143 2.93 -8.66 -19.21
CA THR A 143 4.20 -8.98 -19.84
C THR A 143 5.19 -9.36 -18.74
N THR A 144 5.76 -10.55 -18.84
CA THR A 144 6.81 -10.96 -17.92
C THR A 144 8.05 -10.09 -18.16
N VAL A 145 8.55 -9.48 -17.11
CA VAL A 145 9.73 -8.61 -17.11
C VAL A 145 10.91 -9.38 -16.53
N ASP A 146 12.09 -9.22 -17.11
CA ASP A 146 13.32 -9.71 -16.51
C ASP A 146 13.70 -8.81 -15.32
N ALA A 147 13.81 -9.41 -14.13
CA ALA A 147 14.22 -8.71 -12.93
C ALA A 147 15.75 -8.66 -12.74
N ALA A 148 16.52 -9.46 -13.47
CA ALA A 148 17.97 -9.56 -13.30
C ALA A 148 18.69 -8.19 -13.35
N PRO A 149 18.36 -7.27 -14.28
CA PRO A 149 19.02 -5.96 -14.31
C PRO A 149 18.79 -5.12 -13.03
N ALA A 150 17.60 -5.21 -12.42
CA ALA A 150 17.32 -4.48 -11.18
C ALA A 150 18.07 -5.08 -9.99
N TYR A 151 18.16 -6.39 -9.91
CA TYR A 151 18.97 -7.08 -8.89
C TYR A 151 20.46 -6.79 -9.04
N GLU A 152 20.99 -6.79 -10.27
CA GLU A 152 22.38 -6.45 -10.55
C GLU A 152 22.71 -5.00 -10.16
N GLN A 153 21.86 -4.05 -10.50
CA GLN A 153 22.00 -2.65 -10.09
C GLN A 153 22.02 -2.50 -8.56
N ALA A 154 21.11 -3.19 -7.87
CA ALA A 154 21.04 -3.16 -6.42
C ALA A 154 22.31 -3.77 -5.77
N ARG A 155 22.81 -4.89 -6.30
CA ARG A 155 24.06 -5.52 -5.85
C ARG A 155 25.26 -4.63 -6.14
N ALA A 156 25.32 -4.01 -7.32
CA ALA A 156 26.40 -3.09 -7.70
C ALA A 156 26.44 -1.83 -6.82
N ALA A 157 25.29 -1.32 -6.40
CA ALA A 157 25.21 -0.18 -5.48
C ALA A 157 25.73 -0.53 -4.08
N ASN A 158 25.66 -1.78 -3.65
CA ASN A 158 26.20 -2.31 -2.39
C ASN A 158 25.80 -1.51 -1.13
N VAL A 159 24.55 -1.02 -1.11
CA VAL A 159 24.03 -0.20 0.00
C VAL A 159 23.28 -1.02 1.06
N PHE A 160 22.85 -2.22 0.71
CA PHE A 160 22.27 -3.23 1.59
C PHE A 160 22.42 -4.63 0.98
N PRO A 161 22.35 -5.70 1.78
CA PRO A 161 22.36 -7.08 1.25
C PRO A 161 21.11 -7.32 0.40
N VAL A 162 21.28 -7.84 -0.82
CA VAL A 162 20.19 -8.10 -1.77
C VAL A 162 19.92 -9.59 -1.83
N THR A 163 18.66 -9.96 -1.58
CA THR A 163 18.18 -11.35 -1.67
C THR A 163 17.20 -11.48 -2.82
N GLU A 164 17.39 -12.48 -3.65
CA GLU A 164 16.48 -12.82 -4.75
C GLU A 164 15.66 -14.06 -4.36
N PRO A 165 14.32 -14.07 -4.58
CA PRO A 165 13.52 -15.23 -4.29
C PRO A 165 13.98 -16.42 -5.12
N SER A 166 14.10 -17.57 -4.48
CA SER A 166 14.50 -18.82 -5.15
C SER A 166 13.48 -19.93 -4.87
N GLY A 167 13.23 -20.77 -5.88
CA GLY A 167 12.32 -21.92 -5.73
C GLY A 167 10.82 -21.56 -5.81
N LEU A 168 10.46 -20.39 -6.31
CA LEU A 168 9.09 -20.08 -6.69
C LEU A 168 8.67 -20.98 -7.87
N GLY A 169 7.44 -21.49 -7.81
CA GLY A 169 6.89 -22.33 -8.88
C GLY A 169 6.68 -21.59 -10.20
N ASP A 170 6.51 -22.34 -11.30
CA ASP A 170 6.34 -21.80 -12.66
C ASP A 170 5.10 -20.89 -12.84
N GLY A 171 4.18 -20.92 -11.90
CA GLY A 171 3.01 -20.04 -11.91
C GLY A 171 3.31 -18.58 -11.52
N TRP A 172 4.45 -18.32 -10.88
CA TRP A 172 4.89 -16.98 -10.52
C TRP A 172 5.48 -16.26 -11.74
N ARG A 173 5.05 -15.02 -11.95
CA ARG A 173 5.55 -14.19 -13.05
C ARG A 173 5.99 -12.84 -12.53
N THR A 174 7.21 -12.44 -12.85
CA THR A 174 7.68 -11.08 -12.58
C THR A 174 7.07 -10.12 -13.60
N VAL A 175 6.39 -9.09 -13.13
CA VAL A 175 5.69 -8.10 -13.96
C VAL A 175 6.30 -6.71 -13.88
N SER A 176 7.14 -6.47 -12.88
CA SER A 176 7.91 -5.23 -12.77
C SER A 176 9.16 -5.45 -11.94
N ALA A 177 10.22 -4.71 -12.22
CA ALA A 177 11.42 -4.68 -11.41
C ALA A 177 12.08 -3.31 -11.52
N SER A 178 12.50 -2.73 -10.41
CA SER A 178 13.20 -1.45 -10.39
C SER A 178 14.08 -1.30 -9.16
N PHE A 179 15.26 -0.71 -9.36
CA PHE A 179 16.12 -0.22 -8.29
C PHE A 179 16.22 1.30 -8.38
N ARG A 180 16.06 1.99 -7.27
CA ARG A 180 16.12 3.46 -7.20
C ARG A 180 16.82 3.91 -5.93
N THR A 181 17.72 4.87 -6.08
CA THR A 181 18.25 5.65 -4.96
C THR A 181 17.26 6.76 -4.61
N VAL A 182 17.03 6.98 -3.34
CA VAL A 182 16.18 8.02 -2.77
C VAL A 182 16.98 8.79 -1.72
N ASP A 183 16.45 9.92 -1.22
CA ASP A 183 17.17 10.82 -0.31
C ASP A 183 17.72 10.13 0.95
N ASP A 184 16.97 9.14 1.48
CA ASP A 184 17.31 8.45 2.72
C ASP A 184 17.84 7.02 2.53
N GLY A 185 18.18 6.64 1.30
CA GLY A 185 18.65 5.29 1.01
C GLY A 185 18.38 4.82 -0.41
N ALA A 186 18.06 3.56 -0.56
CA ALA A 186 17.71 2.96 -1.85
C ALA A 186 16.61 1.91 -1.69
N ASN A 187 15.84 1.72 -2.74
CA ASN A 187 14.72 0.79 -2.81
C ASN A 187 14.88 -0.13 -4.02
N LEU A 188 14.88 -1.42 -3.80
CA LEU A 188 14.65 -2.44 -4.82
C LEU A 188 13.18 -2.90 -4.71
N ARG A 189 12.43 -2.77 -5.79
CA ARG A 189 11.04 -3.23 -5.87
C ARG A 189 10.87 -4.20 -7.01
N VAL A 190 10.28 -5.35 -6.73
CA VAL A 190 9.96 -6.37 -7.73
C VAL A 190 8.51 -6.80 -7.56
N GLY A 191 7.72 -6.61 -8.60
CA GLY A 191 6.31 -6.98 -8.63
C GLY A 191 6.12 -8.34 -9.28
N TYR A 192 5.29 -9.16 -8.65
CA TYR A 192 4.95 -10.50 -9.08
C TYR A 192 3.45 -10.63 -9.32
N LEU A 193 3.11 -11.47 -10.26
CA LEU A 193 1.78 -12.04 -10.39
C LEU A 193 1.85 -13.47 -9.87
N THR A 194 0.96 -13.79 -8.92
CA THR A 194 0.90 -15.13 -8.32
C THR A 194 0.25 -16.15 -9.25
N PRO A 195 0.34 -17.46 -8.98
CA PRO A 195 -0.35 -18.50 -9.75
C PRO A 195 -1.86 -18.29 -9.86
N GLU A 196 -2.47 -17.64 -8.86
CA GLU A 196 -3.90 -17.31 -8.84
C GLU A 196 -4.23 -15.99 -9.55
N GLY A 197 -3.24 -15.30 -10.13
CA GLY A 197 -3.40 -14.06 -10.87
C GLY A 197 -3.56 -12.82 -9.99
N ARG A 198 -3.07 -12.87 -8.74
CA ARG A 198 -3.07 -11.76 -7.80
C ARG A 198 -1.72 -11.06 -7.76
N GLY A 199 -1.71 -9.80 -7.33
CA GLY A 199 -0.48 -9.02 -7.20
C GLY A 199 0.24 -9.28 -5.88
N ALA A 200 1.57 -9.43 -5.96
CA ALA A 200 2.47 -9.41 -4.82
C ALA A 200 3.69 -8.56 -5.15
N GLN A 201 4.18 -7.78 -4.22
CA GLN A 201 5.38 -6.95 -4.39
C GLN A 201 6.39 -7.26 -3.30
N LEU A 202 7.63 -7.46 -3.71
CA LEU A 202 8.80 -7.52 -2.84
C LEU A 202 9.48 -6.16 -2.84
N VAL A 203 9.70 -5.61 -1.65
CA VAL A 203 10.50 -4.39 -1.44
C VAL A 203 11.67 -4.73 -0.54
N GLN A 204 12.87 -4.34 -0.92
CA GLN A 204 14.07 -4.40 -0.09
C GLN A 204 14.68 -3.00 -0.04
N SER A 205 14.98 -2.50 1.15
CA SER A 205 15.42 -1.13 1.32
C SER A 205 16.25 -0.94 2.57
N ASN A 206 17.17 0.02 2.54
CA ASN A 206 17.87 0.55 3.72
C ASN A 206 17.29 1.89 4.21
N VAL A 207 16.19 2.33 3.63
CA VAL A 207 15.42 3.46 4.19
C VAL A 207 14.95 3.09 5.60
N PRO A 208 15.03 4.01 6.59
CA PRO A 208 14.56 3.76 7.94
C PRO A 208 13.15 3.18 7.99
N PRO A 209 12.91 2.09 8.76
CA PRO A 209 11.63 1.38 8.77
C PRO A 209 10.44 2.28 9.10
N GLU A 210 10.62 3.26 9.98
CA GLU A 210 9.61 4.24 10.38
C GLU A 210 9.13 5.14 9.24
N ARG A 211 9.91 5.27 8.17
CA ARG A 211 9.52 5.98 6.94
C ARG A 211 9.05 5.01 5.86
N LEU A 212 9.75 3.89 5.71
CA LEU A 212 9.47 2.92 4.67
C LEU A 212 8.11 2.25 4.86
N ILE A 213 7.83 1.75 6.08
CA ILE A 213 6.60 1.00 6.35
C ILE A 213 5.34 1.84 6.06
N PRO A 214 5.19 3.08 6.56
CA PRO A 214 4.03 3.90 6.21
C PRO A 214 3.96 4.28 4.73
N ALA A 215 5.09 4.42 4.06
CA ALA A 215 5.12 4.72 2.63
C ALA A 215 4.64 3.56 1.77
N GLU A 216 4.98 2.32 2.13
CA GLU A 216 4.59 1.12 1.40
C GLU A 216 3.18 0.62 1.79
N LEU A 217 2.84 0.63 3.09
CA LEU A 217 1.60 0.05 3.61
C LEU A 217 0.49 1.07 3.88
N THR A 218 0.74 2.38 3.65
CA THR A 218 -0.05 3.52 4.12
C THR A 218 0.09 3.79 5.64
N ALA A 219 -0.28 5.03 6.03
CA ALA A 219 -0.27 5.42 7.45
C ALA A 219 -1.24 4.60 8.32
N GLU A 220 -2.17 3.86 7.71
CA GLU A 220 -3.16 3.02 8.39
C GLU A 220 -2.72 1.56 8.56
N GLY A 221 -1.53 1.19 8.04
CA GLY A 221 -0.98 -0.16 8.21
C GLY A 221 -0.83 -0.54 9.67
N GLN A 222 -1.62 -1.51 10.15
CA GLN A 222 -1.60 -1.96 11.54
C GLN A 222 -0.84 -3.27 11.68
N PRO A 223 0.03 -3.41 12.70
CA PRO A 223 0.66 -4.68 12.99
C PRO A 223 -0.37 -5.70 13.46
N GLN A 224 -0.32 -6.91 12.90
CA GLN A 224 -1.23 -8.02 13.19
C GLN A 224 -0.55 -9.12 14.02
N GLY A 225 0.71 -8.95 14.35
CA GLY A 225 1.50 -9.89 15.15
C GLY A 225 2.61 -10.59 14.38
N PRO A 226 3.41 -11.41 15.08
CA PRO A 226 4.54 -12.11 14.49
C PRO A 226 4.10 -13.24 13.56
N ALA A 227 4.91 -13.51 12.56
CA ALA A 227 4.81 -14.67 11.68
C ALA A 227 6.20 -15.29 11.54
N ASP A 228 6.37 -16.52 12.04
CA ASP A 228 7.62 -17.27 11.86
C ASP A 228 7.60 -17.91 10.46
N LEU A 229 8.55 -17.54 9.63
CA LEU A 229 8.73 -18.05 8.29
C LEU A 229 10.21 -18.43 8.08
N GLY A 230 10.45 -19.73 8.12
CA GLY A 230 11.82 -20.24 7.90
C GLY A 230 12.83 -19.87 8.97
N GLY A 231 12.39 -19.63 10.21
CA GLY A 231 13.23 -19.23 11.33
C GLY A 231 13.50 -17.72 11.40
N ALA A 232 12.93 -16.91 10.50
CA ALA A 232 12.99 -15.47 10.55
C ALA A 232 11.70 -14.87 11.17
N ASN A 233 11.86 -13.86 12.02
CA ASN A 233 10.75 -13.19 12.71
C ASN A 233 10.13 -12.11 11.81
N TRP A 234 9.19 -12.53 10.99
CA TRP A 234 8.39 -11.60 10.21
C TRP A 234 7.29 -10.98 11.08
N GLN A 235 6.94 -9.73 10.78
CA GLN A 235 5.77 -9.05 11.34
C GLN A 235 4.70 -8.95 10.26
N ARG A 236 3.48 -9.36 10.61
CA ARG A 236 2.33 -9.21 9.72
C ARG A 236 1.72 -7.83 9.91
N TYR A 237 1.32 -7.20 8.81
CA TYR A 237 0.64 -5.91 8.76
C TYR A 237 -0.57 -5.97 7.83
N THR A 238 -1.54 -5.09 8.07
CA THR A 238 -2.54 -4.74 7.06
C THR A 238 -1.91 -3.77 6.06
N GLY A 239 -2.30 -3.88 4.78
CA GLY A 239 -1.93 -2.94 3.73
C GLY A 239 -3.11 -2.09 3.31
N ARG A 240 -3.11 -1.64 2.05
CA ARG A 240 -4.20 -0.84 1.47
C ARG A 240 -5.42 -1.72 1.18
N GLY A 241 -6.59 -1.29 1.61
CA GLY A 241 -7.82 -2.05 1.34
C GLY A 241 -7.73 -3.49 1.84
N ASN A 242 -7.67 -4.46 0.93
CA ASN A 242 -7.55 -5.88 1.24
C ASN A 242 -6.11 -6.42 1.21
N GLU A 243 -5.11 -5.55 1.00
CA GLU A 243 -3.72 -5.99 0.98
C GLU A 243 -3.25 -6.42 2.37
N GLN A 244 -2.38 -7.40 2.39
CA GLN A 244 -1.64 -7.84 3.56
C GLN A 244 -0.15 -7.69 3.31
N ALA A 245 0.61 -7.53 4.38
CA ALA A 245 2.05 -7.44 4.27
C ALA A 245 2.76 -8.27 5.33
N LEU A 246 3.93 -8.73 4.95
CA LEU A 246 4.94 -9.35 5.81
C LEU A 246 6.17 -8.45 5.80
N VAL A 247 6.60 -8.02 6.97
CA VAL A 247 7.75 -7.13 7.15
C VAL A 247 8.82 -7.85 7.95
N LEU A 248 10.02 -7.90 7.43
CA LEU A 248 11.21 -8.41 8.11
C LEU A 248 12.19 -7.26 8.32
N LEU A 249 12.55 -7.03 9.57
CA LEU A 249 13.55 -6.04 9.96
C LEU A 249 14.88 -6.76 10.17
N GLU A 250 15.89 -6.38 9.40
CA GLU A 250 17.26 -6.88 9.52
C GLU A 250 18.24 -5.72 9.73
N PRO A 251 19.41 -5.95 10.28
CA PRO A 251 20.43 -4.91 10.39
C PRO A 251 20.76 -4.33 9.00
N GLY A 252 20.49 -3.02 8.81
CA GLY A 252 20.78 -2.30 7.57
C GLY A 252 19.84 -2.57 6.41
N ARG A 253 18.76 -3.36 6.62
CA ARG A 253 17.78 -3.64 5.57
C ARG A 253 16.39 -3.92 6.16
N THR A 254 15.37 -3.41 5.51
CA THR A 254 13.97 -3.82 5.70
C THR A 254 13.49 -4.55 4.46
N VAL A 255 12.86 -5.70 4.66
CA VAL A 255 12.21 -6.46 3.59
C VAL A 255 10.71 -6.44 3.79
N ILE A 256 9.96 -6.09 2.77
CA ILE A 256 8.49 -6.05 2.79
C ILE A 256 7.97 -6.89 1.64
N VAL A 257 7.07 -7.81 1.94
CA VAL A 257 6.27 -8.54 0.96
C VAL A 257 4.82 -8.09 1.14
N VAL A 258 4.24 -7.40 0.16
CA VAL A 258 2.92 -6.78 0.25
C VAL A 258 2.09 -7.06 -1.00
N GLY A 259 0.79 -7.22 -0.85
CA GLY A 259 -0.12 -7.38 -1.97
C GLY A 259 -1.51 -7.86 -1.59
N ASP A 260 -2.35 -8.02 -2.62
CA ASP A 260 -3.69 -8.60 -2.50
C ASP A 260 -3.68 -10.14 -2.68
N ALA A 261 -2.49 -10.71 -2.83
CA ALA A 261 -2.27 -12.15 -2.85
C ALA A 261 -2.73 -12.80 -1.55
N ARG A 262 -3.02 -14.08 -1.59
CA ARG A 262 -3.43 -14.83 -0.38
C ARG A 262 -2.27 -14.97 0.59
N ASP A 263 -2.59 -15.13 1.88
CA ASP A 263 -1.59 -15.28 2.95
C ASP A 263 -0.57 -16.40 2.67
N ASN A 264 -1.02 -17.54 2.10
CA ASN A 264 -0.11 -18.62 1.71
C ASN A 264 0.86 -18.23 0.60
N GLU A 265 0.40 -17.45 -0.41
CA GLU A 265 1.25 -16.98 -1.51
C GLU A 265 2.26 -15.93 -1.02
N LEU A 266 1.82 -14.99 -0.16
CA LEU A 266 2.74 -14.02 0.45
C LEU A 266 3.80 -14.72 1.32
N ARG A 267 3.42 -15.78 2.04
CA ARG A 267 4.35 -16.61 2.83
C ARG A 267 5.30 -17.42 1.95
N GLU A 268 4.82 -17.92 0.81
CA GLU A 268 5.65 -18.61 -0.17
C GLU A 268 6.73 -17.67 -0.71
N LEU A 269 6.34 -16.44 -1.14
CA LEU A 269 7.28 -15.44 -1.60
C LEU A 269 8.28 -15.03 -0.51
N ALA A 270 7.81 -14.78 0.73
CA ALA A 270 8.67 -14.45 1.86
C ALA A 270 9.62 -15.60 2.22
N GLY A 271 9.14 -16.84 2.20
CA GLY A 271 9.94 -18.04 2.46
C GLY A 271 10.96 -18.37 1.37
N ALA A 272 10.77 -17.87 0.16
CA ALA A 272 11.71 -17.99 -0.95
C ALA A 272 12.95 -17.08 -0.82
N LEU A 273 12.92 -16.11 0.09
CA LEU A 273 14.02 -15.19 0.40
C LEU A 273 14.97 -15.82 1.42
N ARG A 274 15.94 -16.61 0.96
CA ARG A 274 16.91 -17.29 1.81
C ARG A 274 18.35 -16.96 1.41
#